data_807d8fb780ac0a86164bd64d541abbd4
#
_entry.id   807d8fb780ac0a86164bd64d541abbd4
#
_cell.length_a   1.000
_cell.length_b   1.000
_cell.length_c   1.000
_cell.angle_alpha   90.00
_cell.angle_beta   90.00
_cell.angle_gamma   90.00
#
_symmetry.space_group_name_H-M   'P 1'
#
loop_
_entity.id
_entity.type
_entity.pdbx_description
1 polymer ?
#
loop_
_entity_poly.entity_id
_entity_poly.type
_entity_poly.pdbx_seq_one_letter_code
_entity_poly.pdbx_strand_id
1 'polypeptide(L)'
;YKLAKCCNPIKGDEVFGFVTINSGITIHRCDCPNAKRMRENYPYRVIDARWRSTAEGAFRVSLRIVAADTTGMANHITEVISRDLKLNIRSINFASLANGCIAGTVSVEVPGAGVVDTLIHSIMRIKGVQRAFRINN
;
A
#
# COMPACT_ATOMS: atom_id res chain seq x y z
N TYR A 1 -15.45 12.94 -6.14
CA TYR A 1 -14.11 12.76 -5.56
C TYR A 1 -13.36 11.69 -6.34
N LYS A 2 -12.08 11.90 -6.54
CA LYS A 2 -11.19 10.92 -7.14
C LYS A 2 -10.06 10.60 -6.17
N LEU A 3 -9.65 9.34 -6.14
CA LEU A 3 -8.47 8.93 -5.38
C LEU A 3 -7.21 9.16 -6.21
N ALA A 4 -6.21 9.77 -5.59
CA ALA A 4 -4.97 10.09 -6.29
C ALA A 4 -4.20 8.83 -6.65
N LYS A 5 -3.69 8.78 -7.88
CA LYS A 5 -2.88 7.65 -8.34
C LYS A 5 -1.46 7.66 -7.77
N CYS A 6 -0.96 8.84 -7.40
CA CYS A 6 0.41 8.98 -6.91
C CYS A 6 0.65 8.35 -5.53
N CYS A 7 -0.40 8.17 -4.73
CA CYS A 7 -0.27 7.63 -3.38
C CYS A 7 -1.30 6.56 -3.02
N ASN A 8 -2.25 6.30 -3.91
CA ASN A 8 -3.24 5.23 -3.76
C ASN A 8 -3.84 5.16 -2.34
N PRO A 9 -4.61 6.18 -1.91
CA PRO A 9 -5.21 6.18 -0.57
C PRO A 9 -6.26 5.08 -0.44
N ILE A 10 -6.32 4.47 0.74
CA ILE A 10 -7.33 3.47 1.08
C ILE A 10 -7.96 3.82 2.42
N LYS A 11 -9.10 3.21 2.72
CA LYS A 11 -9.82 3.44 3.97
C LYS A 11 -8.90 3.19 5.17
N GLY A 12 -8.85 4.14 6.08
CA GLY A 12 -7.99 4.11 7.26
C GLY A 12 -6.72 4.94 7.11
N ASP A 13 -6.32 5.31 5.90
CA ASP A 13 -5.22 6.25 5.69
C ASP A 13 -5.64 7.65 6.13
N GLU A 14 -4.69 8.41 6.68
CA GLU A 14 -4.91 9.84 6.86
C GLU A 14 -4.84 10.52 5.50
N VAL A 15 -5.88 11.26 5.15
CA VAL A 15 -6.03 11.83 3.81
C VAL A 15 -6.39 13.30 3.89
N PHE A 16 -6.15 14.01 2.79
CA PHE A 16 -6.63 15.37 2.58
C PHE A 16 -7.18 15.49 1.15
N GLY A 17 -8.05 16.47 0.97
CA GLY A 17 -8.56 16.78 -0.37
C GLY A 17 -7.77 17.91 -0.99
N PHE A 18 -7.52 17.81 -2.29
CA PHE A 18 -6.90 18.89 -3.07
C PHE A 18 -7.87 19.30 -4.18
N VAL A 19 -8.29 20.57 -4.15
CA VAL A 19 -9.24 21.11 -5.12
C VAL A 19 -8.50 21.39 -6.42
N THR A 20 -8.89 20.68 -7.48
CA THR A 20 -8.31 20.87 -8.81
C THR A 20 -9.18 21.81 -9.65
N ILE A 21 -8.58 22.43 -10.65
CA ILE A 21 -9.29 23.39 -11.48
C ILE A 21 -10.36 22.72 -12.36
N ASN A 22 -10.04 21.56 -12.91
CA ASN A 22 -10.90 20.93 -13.92
C ASN A 22 -11.56 19.62 -13.46
N SER A 23 -11.09 19.00 -12.40
CA SER A 23 -11.48 17.62 -12.04
C SER A 23 -12.16 17.49 -10.69
N GLY A 24 -12.49 18.59 -10.03
CA GLY A 24 -13.08 18.57 -8.69
C GLY A 24 -12.04 18.30 -7.62
N ILE A 25 -12.35 17.40 -6.69
CA ILE A 25 -11.49 17.14 -5.53
C ILE A 25 -10.77 15.81 -5.71
N THR A 26 -9.45 15.83 -5.56
CA THR A 26 -8.62 14.62 -5.54
C THR A 26 -8.20 14.33 -4.10
N ILE A 27 -8.34 13.09 -3.68
CA ILE A 27 -7.99 12.67 -2.32
C ILE A 27 -6.59 12.09 -2.33
N HIS A 28 -5.71 12.65 -1.49
CA HIS A 28 -4.33 12.22 -1.33
C HIS A 28 -4.09 11.73 0.09
N ARG A 29 -3.13 10.83 0.26
CA ARG A 29 -2.64 10.48 1.59
C ARG A 29 -1.85 11.65 2.16
N CYS A 30 -1.93 11.86 3.48
CA CYS A 30 -1.17 12.92 4.13
C CYS A 30 0.35 12.73 4.00
N ASP A 31 0.80 11.49 3.83
CA ASP A 31 2.21 11.15 3.62
C ASP A 31 2.59 11.01 2.13
N CYS A 32 1.72 11.46 1.22
CA CYS A 32 2.01 11.46 -0.21
C CYS A 32 3.29 12.26 -0.50
N PRO A 33 4.20 11.76 -1.36
CA PRO A 33 5.41 12.52 -1.69
C PRO A 33 5.13 13.92 -2.22
N ASN A 34 3.97 14.14 -2.81
CA ASN A 34 3.57 15.44 -3.36
C ASN A 34 2.85 16.33 -2.34
N ALA A 35 2.50 15.80 -1.16
CA ALA A 35 1.68 16.52 -0.18
C ALA A 35 2.36 17.80 0.31
N LYS A 36 3.64 17.73 0.60
CA LYS A 36 4.41 18.88 1.09
C LYS A 36 4.37 20.02 0.08
N ARG A 37 4.62 19.71 -1.19
CA ARG A 37 4.61 20.71 -2.27
C ARG A 37 3.22 21.33 -2.44
N MET A 38 2.17 20.51 -2.36
CA MET A 38 0.80 21.01 -2.48
C MET A 38 0.45 21.96 -1.37
N ARG A 39 0.84 21.63 -0.13
CA ARG A 39 0.55 22.47 1.03
C ARG A 39 1.36 23.76 1.04
N GLU A 40 2.61 23.72 0.57
CA GLU A 40 3.46 24.91 0.50
C GLU A 40 3.07 25.86 -0.62
N ASN A 41 2.76 25.31 -1.81
CA ASN A 41 2.50 26.11 -2.99
C ASN A 41 1.03 26.48 -3.18
N TYR A 42 0.11 25.62 -2.70
CA TYR A 42 -1.31 25.80 -2.90
C TYR A 42 -2.13 25.51 -1.63
N PRO A 43 -1.80 26.18 -0.51
CA PRO A 43 -2.50 25.91 0.75
C PRO A 43 -4.01 26.19 0.67
N TYR A 44 -4.42 27.12 -0.17
CA TYR A 44 -5.82 27.47 -0.35
C TYR A 44 -6.63 26.43 -1.10
N ARG A 45 -5.98 25.44 -1.71
CA ARG A 45 -6.63 24.29 -2.38
C ARG A 45 -6.68 23.04 -1.52
N VAL A 46 -6.03 23.05 -0.39
CA VAL A 46 -5.99 21.90 0.54
C VAL A 46 -7.18 21.99 1.47
N ILE A 47 -7.96 20.92 1.54
CA ILE A 47 -9.13 20.83 2.43
C ILE A 47 -9.03 19.55 3.25
N ASP A 48 -9.69 19.52 4.40
CA ASP A 48 -9.77 18.32 5.21
C ASP A 48 -10.67 17.29 4.53
N ALA A 49 -10.27 16.04 4.63
CA ALA A 49 -11.04 14.94 4.10
C ALA A 49 -11.07 13.79 5.10
N ARG A 50 -12.18 13.05 5.12
CA ARG A 50 -12.36 11.90 6.00
C ARG A 50 -13.07 10.77 5.25
N TRP A 51 -12.75 9.54 5.64
CA TRP A 51 -13.45 8.38 5.12
C TRP A 51 -14.83 8.29 5.76
N ARG A 52 -15.81 7.92 4.96
CA ARG A 52 -17.15 7.64 5.50
C ARG A 52 -17.08 6.31 6.25
N SER A 53 -17.73 6.24 7.42
CA SER A 53 -17.77 5.03 8.23
C SER A 53 -18.49 3.89 7.54
N THR A 54 -19.37 4.18 6.59
CA THR A 54 -20.12 3.20 5.82
C THR A 54 -19.41 2.76 4.54
N ALA A 55 -18.20 3.29 4.26
CA ALA A 55 -17.45 2.86 3.08
C ALA A 55 -17.04 1.40 3.24
N GLU A 56 -17.62 0.55 2.39
CA GLU A 56 -17.32 -0.87 2.35
C GLU A 56 -16.59 -1.19 1.07
N GLY A 57 -15.94 -2.34 1.06
CA GLY A 57 -15.26 -2.85 -0.11
C GLY A 57 -13.81 -3.20 0.16
N ALA A 58 -13.20 -3.73 -0.85
CA ALA A 58 -11.80 -4.10 -0.82
C ALA A 58 -10.98 -3.04 -1.54
N PHE A 59 -9.86 -2.70 -0.94
CA PHE A 59 -8.90 -1.76 -1.52
C PHE A 59 -7.68 -2.55 -1.97
N ARG A 60 -7.15 -2.22 -3.13
CA ARG A 60 -5.96 -2.88 -3.66
C ARG A 60 -4.72 -2.13 -3.21
N VAL A 61 -3.82 -2.83 -2.53
CA VAL A 61 -2.52 -2.28 -2.15
C VAL A 61 -1.42 -3.16 -2.72
N SER A 62 -0.28 -2.54 -3.00
CA SER A 62 0.91 -3.25 -3.47
C SER A 62 2.01 -3.12 -2.44
N LEU A 63 2.70 -4.23 -2.19
CA LEU A 63 3.83 -4.30 -1.27
C LEU A 63 5.08 -4.73 -2.02
N ARG A 64 6.20 -4.13 -1.65
CA ARG A 64 7.51 -4.58 -2.09
C ARG A 64 8.13 -5.42 -1.00
N ILE A 65 8.62 -6.59 -1.36
CA ILE A 65 9.22 -7.53 -0.42
C ILE A 65 10.61 -7.89 -0.90
N VAL A 66 11.59 -7.78 -0.02
CA VAL A 66 12.95 -8.24 -0.25
C VAL A 66 13.28 -9.31 0.77
N ALA A 67 13.70 -10.47 0.32
CA ALA A 67 13.95 -11.62 1.18
C ALA A 67 15.15 -12.42 0.67
N ALA A 68 15.68 -13.29 1.54
CA ALA A 68 16.74 -14.21 1.15
C ALA A 68 16.20 -15.20 0.10
N ASP A 69 17.02 -15.49 -0.91
CA ASP A 69 16.65 -16.41 -1.99
C ASP A 69 16.85 -17.86 -1.53
N THR A 70 15.92 -18.31 -0.69
CA THR A 70 15.91 -19.69 -0.17
C THR A 70 14.75 -20.48 -0.78
N THR A 71 14.90 -21.78 -0.80
CA THR A 71 13.87 -22.68 -1.34
C THR A 71 12.55 -22.49 -0.56
N GLY A 72 11.47 -22.23 -1.29
CA GLY A 72 10.14 -22.11 -0.71
C GLY A 72 9.84 -20.74 -0.10
N MET A 73 10.73 -19.75 -0.21
CA MET A 73 10.50 -18.44 0.37
C MET A 73 9.25 -17.76 -0.22
N ALA A 74 9.13 -17.72 -1.55
CA ALA A 74 7.96 -17.12 -2.20
C ALA A 74 6.68 -17.83 -1.79
N ASN A 75 6.71 -19.16 -1.71
CA ASN A 75 5.57 -19.95 -1.29
C ASN A 75 5.18 -19.67 0.16
N HIS A 76 6.17 -19.53 1.05
CA HIS A 76 5.95 -19.21 2.45
C HIS A 76 5.27 -17.84 2.62
N ILE A 77 5.74 -16.84 1.87
CA ILE A 77 5.13 -15.51 1.87
C ILE A 77 3.68 -15.59 1.39
N THR A 78 3.43 -16.32 0.32
CA THR A 78 2.09 -16.50 -0.23
C THR A 78 1.16 -17.18 0.80
N GLU A 79 1.64 -18.19 1.50
CA GLU A 79 0.84 -18.89 2.52
C GLU A 79 0.47 -17.99 3.68
N VAL A 80 1.40 -17.14 4.15
CA VAL A 80 1.11 -16.20 5.23
C VAL A 80 -0.01 -15.25 4.82
N ILE A 81 0.05 -14.73 3.60
CA ILE A 81 -0.96 -13.78 3.12
C ILE A 81 -2.31 -14.46 2.91
N SER A 82 -2.35 -15.58 2.22
CA SER A 82 -3.62 -16.19 1.81
C SER A 82 -4.23 -17.08 2.89
N ARG A 83 -3.42 -17.76 3.68
CA ARG A 83 -3.89 -18.70 4.68
C ARG A 83 -4.03 -18.07 6.05
N ASP A 84 -2.96 -17.46 6.57
CA ASP A 84 -2.96 -16.93 7.94
C ASP A 84 -3.79 -15.65 8.05
N LEU A 85 -3.69 -14.76 7.07
CA LEU A 85 -4.40 -13.48 7.05
C LEU A 85 -5.68 -13.52 6.23
N LYS A 86 -5.87 -14.58 5.45
CA LYS A 86 -7.06 -14.78 4.60
C LYS A 86 -7.31 -13.62 3.65
N LEU A 87 -6.24 -13.03 3.14
CA LEU A 87 -6.33 -11.95 2.16
C LEU A 87 -6.25 -12.50 0.76
N ASN A 88 -6.91 -11.82 -0.16
CA ASN A 88 -6.97 -12.23 -1.56
C ASN A 88 -5.81 -11.61 -2.32
N ILE A 89 -4.89 -12.45 -2.81
CA ILE A 89 -3.75 -12.00 -3.61
C ILE A 89 -4.23 -11.79 -5.05
N ARG A 90 -4.01 -10.58 -5.57
CA ARG A 90 -4.39 -10.23 -6.94
C ARG A 90 -3.26 -10.45 -7.93
N SER A 91 -2.04 -10.22 -7.49
CA SER A 91 -0.86 -10.52 -8.32
C SER A 91 0.36 -10.71 -7.42
N ILE A 92 1.30 -11.51 -7.89
CA ILE A 92 2.55 -11.75 -7.18
C ILE A 92 3.65 -11.94 -8.23
N ASN A 93 4.80 -11.32 -7.97
CA ASN A 93 5.93 -11.37 -8.89
C ASN A 93 7.21 -11.28 -8.08
N PHE A 94 8.09 -12.27 -8.23
CA PHE A 94 9.40 -12.29 -7.59
C PHE A 94 10.48 -12.52 -8.64
N ALA A 95 11.63 -11.86 -8.42
CA ALA A 95 12.80 -12.02 -9.28
C ALA A 95 14.05 -12.15 -8.41
N SER A 96 14.98 -12.98 -8.82
CA SER A 96 16.24 -13.14 -8.12
C SER A 96 17.14 -11.92 -8.35
N LEU A 97 17.83 -11.51 -7.28
CA LEU A 97 18.80 -10.44 -7.33
C LEU A 97 20.22 -11.03 -7.32
N ALA A 98 21.21 -10.22 -7.74
CA ALA A 98 22.58 -10.67 -7.84
C ALA A 98 23.23 -10.98 -6.49
N ASN A 99 22.70 -10.45 -5.39
CA ASN A 99 23.26 -10.59 -4.05
C ASN A 99 22.70 -11.76 -3.24
N GLY A 100 22.07 -12.73 -3.89
CA GLY A 100 21.49 -13.88 -3.21
C GLY A 100 20.15 -13.62 -2.55
N CYS A 101 19.46 -12.56 -2.94
CA CYS A 101 18.13 -12.21 -2.45
C CYS A 101 17.12 -12.29 -3.57
N ILE A 102 15.84 -12.33 -3.20
CA ILE A 102 14.74 -12.12 -4.12
C ILE A 102 14.03 -10.82 -3.78
N ALA A 103 13.51 -10.16 -4.79
CA ALA A 103 12.68 -8.99 -4.61
C ALA A 103 11.42 -9.15 -5.45
N GLY A 104 10.30 -8.73 -4.89
CA GLY A 104 9.05 -8.88 -5.61
C GLY A 104 8.00 -7.90 -5.17
N THR A 105 6.92 -7.87 -5.94
CA THR A 105 5.76 -7.05 -5.67
C THR A 105 4.55 -7.96 -5.52
N VAL A 106 3.80 -7.75 -4.46
CA VAL A 106 2.56 -8.48 -4.19
C VAL A 106 1.43 -7.47 -4.11
N SER A 107 0.38 -7.68 -4.90
CA SER A 107 -0.84 -6.87 -4.83
C SER A 107 -1.92 -7.68 -4.15
N VAL A 108 -2.53 -7.12 -3.12
CA VAL A 108 -3.56 -7.79 -2.33
C VAL A 108 -4.76 -6.88 -2.15
N GLU A 109 -5.92 -7.47 -1.88
CA GLU A 109 -7.10 -6.73 -1.49
C GLU A 109 -7.20 -6.71 0.03
N VAL A 110 -7.39 -5.53 0.60
CA VAL A 110 -7.51 -5.32 2.04
C VAL A 110 -8.73 -4.47 2.34
N PRO A 111 -9.36 -4.64 3.53
CA PRO A 111 -10.50 -3.81 3.91
C PRO A 111 -10.12 -2.41 4.35
N GLY A 112 -8.85 -2.16 4.64
CA GLY A 112 -8.37 -0.84 5.06
C GLY A 112 -6.91 -0.86 5.46
N ALA A 113 -6.39 0.31 5.81
CA ALA A 113 -4.96 0.50 6.12
C ALA A 113 -4.51 -0.25 7.37
N GLY A 114 -5.40 -0.48 8.35
CA GLY A 114 -5.04 -1.22 9.55
C GLY A 114 -4.61 -2.66 9.25
N VAL A 115 -5.21 -3.28 8.26
CA VAL A 115 -4.84 -4.62 7.83
C VAL A 115 -3.49 -4.62 7.12
N VAL A 116 -3.15 -3.52 6.41
CA VAL A 116 -1.85 -3.40 5.76
C VAL A 116 -0.71 -3.45 6.78
N ASP A 117 -0.85 -2.77 7.91
CA ASP A 117 0.15 -2.80 8.97
C ASP A 117 0.33 -4.21 9.53
N THR A 118 -0.77 -4.91 9.77
CA THR A 118 -0.75 -6.30 10.23
C THR A 118 -0.08 -7.20 9.20
N LEU A 119 -0.40 -7.01 7.93
CA LEU A 119 0.16 -7.76 6.81
C LEU A 119 1.68 -7.59 6.73
N ILE A 120 2.16 -6.35 6.76
CA ILE A 120 3.59 -6.05 6.71
C ILE A 120 4.30 -6.68 7.92
N HIS A 121 3.73 -6.53 9.10
CA HIS A 121 4.28 -7.09 10.33
C HIS A 121 4.41 -8.62 10.26
N SER A 122 3.37 -9.28 9.77
CA SER A 122 3.36 -10.74 9.60
C SER A 122 4.40 -11.21 8.60
N ILE A 123 4.56 -10.49 7.50
CA ILE A 123 5.59 -10.81 6.49
C ILE A 123 6.99 -10.63 7.07
N MET A 124 7.22 -9.55 7.80
CA MET A 124 8.52 -9.26 8.40
C MET A 124 8.93 -10.30 9.46
N ARG A 125 7.98 -11.02 10.02
CA ARG A 125 8.26 -12.09 10.98
C ARG A 125 8.74 -13.38 10.33
N ILE A 126 8.61 -13.52 9.03
CA ILE A 126 9.09 -14.69 8.31
C ILE A 126 10.62 -14.66 8.30
N LYS A 127 11.24 -15.79 8.69
CA LYS A 127 12.68 -15.90 8.70
C LYS A 127 13.22 -15.75 7.28
N GLY A 128 14.15 -14.84 7.07
CA GLY A 128 14.74 -14.57 5.77
C GLY A 128 14.19 -13.34 5.08
N VAL A 129 13.05 -12.82 5.49
CA VAL A 129 12.52 -11.58 4.95
C VAL A 129 13.33 -10.40 5.53
N GLN A 130 13.88 -9.60 4.65
CA GLN A 130 14.71 -8.45 5.04
C GLN A 130 13.91 -7.16 5.11
N ARG A 131 13.01 -6.95 4.13
CA ARG A 131 12.20 -5.74 4.03
C ARG A 131 10.83 -6.08 3.46
N ALA A 132 9.83 -5.39 3.97
CA ALA A 132 8.49 -5.39 3.37
C ALA A 132 7.89 -4.01 3.61
N PHE A 133 7.41 -3.37 2.54
CA PHE A 133 6.84 -2.03 2.65
C PHE A 133 5.80 -1.80 1.56
N ARG A 134 4.87 -0.90 1.85
CA ARG A 134 3.83 -0.52 0.90
C ARG A 134 4.41 0.40 -0.16
N ILE A 135 4.07 0.16 -1.42
CA ILE A 135 4.46 1.04 -2.53
C ILE A 135 3.23 1.78 -3.05
N ASN A 136 3.48 2.96 -3.59
CA ASN A 136 2.43 3.85 -4.08
C ASN A 136 2.10 3.56 -5.54
N ASN A 137 1.17 2.62 -5.75
CA ASN A 137 0.69 2.32 -7.08
C ASN A 137 -0.71 1.78 -7.02
#